data_5e40768e2a7ad100db4f8a304d783d99
#
_entry.id   5e40768e2a7ad100db4f8a304d783d99
#
_cell.length_a   1.000
_cell.length_b   1.000
_cell.length_c   1.000
_cell.angle_alpha   90.00
_cell.angle_beta   90.00
_cell.angle_gamma   90.00
#
_symmetry.space_group_name_H-M   'P 1'
#
loop_
_entity.id
_entity.type
_entity.pdbx_description
1 polymer ?
#
loop_
_entity_poly.entity_id
_entity_poly.type
_entity_poly.pdbx_seq_one_letter_code
_entity_poly.pdbx_strand_id
1 'polypeptide(L)'
;MGAVRRLFVVPIVVVLASGLLLSGCATRAPELGAASPSPSSIPEPTCAEPGPVSDAISVRGELGEEPIIIANGPFTVDRVERTVLVAGEGEAAAPGDLVAVTFTMLNATSGDESPGTAGVRVLLDPTAALPGLVDTILCSTAGSRVVGVVPAEAAFGSAGQPDLGIGPDDDVIFVVDVLALIPLQAAGDAVALPDGFPALGLEFDDDGRPTVAIPESDPPGATTAATLLEGDGPVVAAGDEFLVQFQAVNWRTGEVFDETWGDAPRSLLSVLPGVDAAIVGRTVGSRFVVIVAPGDGYGAAGAPSSDIEPTDTVVYVVDILATTPPPA
;
A
#
# COMPACT_ATOMS: atom_id res chain seq x y z
N MET A 1 -58.62 7.52 21.68
CA MET A 1 -58.22 8.34 22.82
C MET A 1 -56.71 8.46 22.70
N GLY A 2 -56.03 9.56 22.46
CA GLY A 2 -56.28 10.97 22.37
C GLY A 2 -54.94 11.58 21.98
N ALA A 3 -54.95 12.34 20.90
CA ALA A 3 -53.76 13.04 20.38
C ALA A 3 -53.38 14.20 21.28
N VAL A 4 -52.09 14.51 21.41
CA VAL A 4 -51.60 15.85 21.73
C VAL A 4 -50.39 16.20 20.85
N ARG A 5 -50.67 17.02 19.86
CA ARG A 5 -49.74 17.84 19.10
C ARG A 5 -49.33 19.03 19.97
N ARG A 6 -48.02 19.30 20.12
CA ARG A 6 -47.54 20.60 20.58
C ARG A 6 -46.78 21.31 19.45
N LEU A 7 -47.40 22.36 18.97
CA LEU A 7 -46.78 23.42 18.15
C LEU A 7 -45.90 24.29 19.09
N PHE A 8 -44.65 24.56 18.67
CA PHE A 8 -43.91 25.70 19.22
C PHE A 8 -43.75 26.76 18.15
N VAL A 9 -44.34 27.91 18.46
CA VAL A 9 -44.27 29.17 17.72
C VAL A 9 -43.07 29.94 18.24
N VAL A 10 -42.19 30.38 17.33
CA VAL A 10 -41.06 31.28 17.62
C VAL A 10 -41.42 32.68 17.10
N PRO A 11 -41.35 33.74 17.90
CA PRO A 11 -41.63 35.08 17.42
C PRO A 11 -40.44 35.73 16.72
N ILE A 12 -40.75 36.38 15.60
CA ILE A 12 -39.86 37.28 14.84
C ILE A 12 -39.77 38.62 15.60
N VAL A 13 -38.56 39.03 15.92
CA VAL A 13 -38.30 40.41 16.39
C VAL A 13 -37.65 41.19 15.23
N VAL A 14 -38.39 42.16 14.73
CA VAL A 14 -37.93 43.18 13.80
C VAL A 14 -37.40 44.36 14.65
N VAL A 15 -36.13 44.72 14.46
CA VAL A 15 -35.58 45.99 14.97
C VAL A 15 -35.17 46.86 13.79
N LEU A 16 -35.94 47.93 13.64
CA LEU A 16 -35.58 49.11 12.83
C LEU A 16 -34.66 49.99 13.67
N ALA A 17 -33.55 50.39 13.12
CA ALA A 17 -32.76 51.52 13.66
C ALA A 17 -32.15 52.36 12.55
N SER A 18 -32.42 53.60 12.71
CA SER A 18 -32.25 54.76 11.85
C SER A 18 -30.76 55.10 11.62
N GLY A 19 -30.51 55.78 10.47
CA GLY A 19 -29.21 56.26 10.07
C GLY A 19 -28.65 57.45 10.84
N LEU A 20 -27.35 57.56 10.84
CA LEU A 20 -26.61 58.84 11.01
C LEU A 20 -25.40 58.81 10.09
N LEU A 21 -25.35 59.78 9.20
CA LEU A 21 -24.21 60.14 8.36
C LEU A 21 -23.18 60.93 9.21
N LEU A 22 -21.95 60.46 9.27
CA LEU A 22 -20.80 61.28 9.68
C LEU A 22 -19.62 61.00 8.77
N SER A 23 -19.25 62.05 8.03
CA SER A 23 -18.05 62.14 7.24
C SER A 23 -16.80 62.15 8.14
N GLY A 24 -15.76 61.42 7.82
CA GLY A 24 -14.48 61.56 8.53
C GLY A 24 -13.37 60.64 8.05
N CYS A 25 -12.44 61.21 7.33
CA CYS A 25 -11.02 60.87 7.18
C CYS A 25 -10.61 59.45 6.85
N ALA A 26 -10.08 59.31 5.63
CA ALA A 26 -9.29 58.19 5.17
C ALA A 26 -8.01 58.01 6.03
N THR A 27 -7.96 56.95 6.79
CA THR A 27 -6.72 56.35 7.28
C THR A 27 -6.55 55.00 6.58
N ARG A 28 -5.46 54.91 5.82
CA ARG A 28 -5.01 53.72 5.08
C ARG A 28 -4.79 52.58 6.07
N ALA A 29 -5.64 51.54 6.02
CA ALA A 29 -5.45 50.31 6.74
C ALA A 29 -4.22 49.59 6.15
N PRO A 30 -3.36 48.94 6.99
CA PRO A 30 -2.31 48.07 6.46
C PRO A 30 -2.99 46.84 5.81
N GLU A 31 -2.60 46.56 4.58
CA GLU A 31 -2.89 45.27 3.93
C GLU A 31 -2.29 44.18 4.78
N LEU A 32 -3.15 43.45 5.48
CA LEU A 32 -2.82 42.12 5.97
C LEU A 32 -2.68 41.23 4.74
N GLY A 33 -1.43 41.07 4.29
CA GLY A 33 -1.05 40.07 3.34
C GLY A 33 -1.56 38.71 3.88
N ALA A 34 -2.53 38.12 3.20
CA ALA A 34 -2.90 36.73 3.39
C ALA A 34 -1.64 35.90 3.03
N ALA A 35 -0.91 35.49 4.05
CA ALA A 35 0.09 34.45 3.90
C ALA A 35 -0.69 33.19 3.44
N SER A 36 -0.52 32.83 2.20
CA SER A 36 -0.89 31.47 1.74
C SER A 36 -0.20 30.49 2.67
N PRO A 37 -0.92 29.50 3.23
CA PRO A 37 -0.24 28.44 3.95
C PRO A 37 0.75 27.80 2.97
N SER A 38 2.04 27.85 3.29
CA SER A 38 3.04 27.02 2.64
C SER A 38 2.57 25.57 2.76
N PRO A 39 2.68 24.77 1.70
CA PRO A 39 2.41 23.35 1.83
C PRO A 39 3.24 22.81 2.99
N SER A 40 2.61 22.15 3.95
CA SER A 40 3.29 21.44 5.02
C SER A 40 4.27 20.50 4.34
N SER A 41 5.57 20.79 4.44
CA SER A 41 6.59 19.84 4.02
C SER A 41 6.40 18.60 4.91
N ILE A 42 6.05 17.48 4.29
CA ILE A 42 6.19 16.16 4.92
C ILE A 42 7.66 16.12 5.37
N PRO A 43 7.96 15.89 6.66
CA PRO A 43 9.35 15.79 7.09
C PRO A 43 10.01 14.68 6.28
N GLU A 44 11.18 14.97 5.68
CA GLU A 44 11.97 13.94 5.01
C GLU A 44 12.24 12.80 5.99
N PRO A 45 12.13 11.53 5.56
CA PRO A 45 12.38 10.39 6.43
C PRO A 45 13.80 10.49 7.00
N THR A 46 13.91 10.37 8.32
CA THR A 46 15.21 10.35 8.97
C THR A 46 15.78 8.95 8.82
N CYS A 47 16.78 8.80 7.95
CA CYS A 47 17.51 7.55 7.76
C CYS A 47 18.33 7.23 9.03
N ALA A 48 18.36 5.98 9.46
CA ALA A 48 19.23 5.57 10.52
C ALA A 48 20.71 5.76 10.12
N GLU A 49 21.50 6.29 11.04
CA GLU A 49 22.91 6.64 10.80
C GLU A 49 23.81 5.41 10.98
N PRO A 50 24.94 5.33 10.28
CA PRO A 50 25.96 4.34 10.56
C PRO A 50 26.47 4.42 12.01
N GLY A 51 27.03 3.32 12.48
CA GLY A 51 27.65 3.27 13.78
C GLY A 51 28.75 2.21 13.86
N PRO A 52 29.53 2.22 14.97
CA PRO A 52 30.71 1.36 15.08
C PRO A 52 30.37 -0.13 15.00
N VAL A 53 29.18 -0.55 15.37
CA VAL A 53 28.77 -1.96 15.30
C VAL A 53 28.37 -2.32 13.87
N SER A 54 27.50 -1.54 13.23
CA SER A 54 27.09 -1.82 11.85
C SER A 54 28.26 -1.75 10.86
N ASP A 55 29.23 -0.85 11.08
CA ASP A 55 30.45 -0.74 10.27
C ASP A 55 31.44 -1.90 10.46
N ALA A 56 31.37 -2.62 11.60
CA ALA A 56 32.24 -3.77 11.89
C ALA A 56 31.75 -5.08 11.25
N ILE A 57 30.50 -5.10 10.73
CA ILE A 57 29.91 -6.29 10.12
C ILE A 57 30.32 -6.35 8.65
N SER A 58 30.79 -7.51 8.22
CA SER A 58 31.16 -7.77 6.82
C SER A 58 30.27 -8.86 6.24
N VAL A 59 29.78 -8.64 5.01
CA VAL A 59 28.89 -9.57 4.31
C VAL A 59 29.47 -9.92 2.95
N ARG A 60 29.39 -11.21 2.57
CA ARG A 60 29.83 -11.73 1.28
C ARG A 60 28.69 -12.52 0.63
N GLY A 61 28.76 -12.70 -0.68
CA GLY A 61 27.78 -13.38 -1.51
C GLY A 61 27.11 -12.41 -2.48
N GLU A 62 26.46 -12.97 -3.49
CA GLU A 62 25.71 -12.20 -4.49
C GLU A 62 24.45 -11.59 -3.84
N LEU A 63 23.99 -10.49 -4.40
CA LEU A 63 22.77 -9.82 -3.95
C LEU A 63 21.54 -10.69 -4.26
N GLY A 64 20.64 -10.85 -3.28
CA GLY A 64 19.47 -11.71 -3.40
C GLY A 64 19.71 -13.20 -3.06
N GLU A 65 20.97 -13.60 -2.87
CA GLU A 65 21.34 -14.94 -2.41
C GLU A 65 21.61 -14.94 -0.89
N GLU A 66 21.64 -16.14 -0.29
CA GLU A 66 21.97 -16.31 1.13
C GLU A 66 23.37 -15.75 1.43
N PRO A 67 23.50 -14.71 2.27
CA PRO A 67 24.76 -14.06 2.53
C PRO A 67 25.63 -14.85 3.50
N ILE A 68 26.94 -14.73 3.39
CA ILE A 68 27.91 -15.15 4.42
C ILE A 68 28.19 -13.94 5.30
N ILE A 69 27.73 -13.97 6.55
CA ILE A 69 27.83 -12.85 7.48
C ILE A 69 29.01 -13.09 8.43
N ILE A 70 29.86 -12.09 8.57
CA ILE A 70 31.02 -12.10 9.48
C ILE A 70 30.78 -11.00 10.52
N ALA A 71 30.31 -11.42 11.68
CA ALA A 71 30.02 -10.58 12.83
C ALA A 71 30.76 -11.17 14.06
N ASN A 72 31.67 -10.41 14.62
CA ASN A 72 32.49 -10.86 15.76
C ASN A 72 31.97 -10.22 17.05
N GLY A 73 30.76 -10.63 17.47
CA GLY A 73 30.09 -10.17 18.69
C GLY A 73 30.69 -10.72 20.01
N PRO A 74 29.98 -10.55 21.12
CA PRO A 74 28.64 -9.97 21.24
C PRO A 74 28.62 -8.48 20.97
N PHE A 75 27.48 -8.00 20.42
CA PHE A 75 27.23 -6.59 20.17
C PHE A 75 26.00 -6.10 20.93
N THR A 76 26.03 -4.82 21.29
CA THR A 76 24.89 -4.11 21.89
C THR A 76 24.86 -2.70 21.34
N VAL A 77 23.66 -2.18 21.04
CA VAL A 77 23.44 -0.83 20.53
C VAL A 77 22.28 -0.16 21.27
N ASP A 78 22.37 1.16 21.44
CA ASP A 78 21.30 1.95 22.09
C ASP A 78 20.30 2.54 21.08
N ARG A 79 20.58 2.43 19.79
CA ARG A 79 19.79 2.90 18.68
C ARG A 79 20.01 2.03 17.46
N VAL A 80 19.13 2.13 16.46
CA VAL A 80 19.37 1.48 15.18
C VAL A 80 20.62 2.08 14.53
N GLU A 81 21.61 1.23 14.25
CA GLU A 81 22.78 1.57 13.43
C GLU A 81 22.60 0.93 12.05
N ARG A 82 22.86 1.71 10.98
CA ARG A 82 22.62 1.27 9.61
C ARG A 82 23.78 1.59 8.70
N THR A 83 24.37 0.57 8.06
CA THR A 83 25.44 0.73 7.08
C THR A 83 25.06 0.15 5.73
N VAL A 84 25.22 0.93 4.67
CA VAL A 84 25.01 0.49 3.27
C VAL A 84 26.30 -0.17 2.79
N LEU A 85 26.24 -1.48 2.54
CA LEU A 85 27.39 -2.25 2.03
C LEU A 85 27.49 -2.22 0.50
N VAL A 86 26.32 -2.26 -0.17
CA VAL A 86 26.18 -2.10 -1.62
C VAL A 86 25.10 -1.06 -1.85
N ALA A 87 25.43 -0.01 -2.58
CA ALA A 87 24.45 0.98 -2.98
C ALA A 87 23.73 0.51 -4.26
N GLY A 88 22.41 0.59 -4.26
CA GLY A 88 21.60 0.39 -5.45
C GLY A 88 21.36 1.70 -6.22
N GLU A 89 20.39 1.67 -7.10
CA GLU A 89 20.03 2.81 -7.96
C GLU A 89 18.53 3.12 -7.88
N GLY A 90 18.15 4.31 -8.30
CA GLY A 90 16.76 4.75 -8.38
C GLY A 90 16.26 5.52 -7.16
N GLU A 91 14.96 5.51 -6.95
CA GLU A 91 14.28 6.19 -5.84
C GLU A 91 14.60 5.52 -4.51
N ALA A 92 14.73 6.33 -3.47
CA ALA A 92 14.99 5.85 -2.12
C ALA A 92 13.66 5.48 -1.43
N ALA A 93 13.64 4.34 -0.77
CA ALA A 93 12.49 3.87 -0.02
C ALA A 93 12.07 4.84 1.08
N ALA A 94 10.81 5.21 1.10
CA ALA A 94 10.18 6.16 2.01
C ALA A 94 9.14 5.47 2.92
N PRO A 95 8.70 6.11 4.02
CA PRO A 95 7.60 5.60 4.83
C PRO A 95 6.33 5.38 4.01
N GLY A 96 5.71 4.23 4.18
CA GLY A 96 4.52 3.82 3.43
C GLY A 96 4.80 3.06 2.14
N ASP A 97 6.04 3.00 1.67
CA ASP A 97 6.40 2.21 0.49
C ASP A 97 6.31 0.71 0.77
N LEU A 98 5.99 -0.05 -0.27
CA LEU A 98 6.08 -1.49 -0.27
C LEU A 98 7.38 -1.93 -0.95
N VAL A 99 8.22 -2.68 -0.24
CA VAL A 99 9.56 -3.06 -0.72
C VAL A 99 9.69 -4.59 -0.76
N ALA A 100 10.15 -5.11 -1.88
CA ALA A 100 10.55 -6.51 -1.99
C ALA A 100 11.98 -6.67 -1.48
N VAL A 101 12.17 -7.56 -0.51
CA VAL A 101 13.48 -7.79 0.11
C VAL A 101 13.77 -9.28 0.29
N THR A 102 15.06 -9.59 0.38
CA THR A 102 15.57 -10.80 1.03
C THR A 102 16.31 -10.36 2.28
N PHE A 103 16.08 -11.00 3.41
CA PHE A 103 16.85 -10.68 4.60
C PHE A 103 17.25 -11.92 5.39
N THR A 104 18.40 -11.83 6.04
CA THR A 104 18.91 -12.77 7.03
C THR A 104 19.04 -12.05 8.35
N MET A 105 18.76 -12.75 9.43
CA MET A 105 18.75 -12.20 10.78
C MET A 105 19.70 -12.99 11.67
N LEU A 106 20.47 -12.28 12.52
CA LEU A 106 21.33 -12.88 13.52
C LEU A 106 20.99 -12.32 14.90
N ASN A 107 21.11 -13.17 15.90
CA ASN A 107 21.18 -12.72 17.29
C ASN A 107 22.53 -12.02 17.53
N ALA A 108 22.51 -10.74 17.91
CA ALA A 108 23.73 -9.95 18.09
C ALA A 108 24.55 -10.39 19.31
N THR A 109 23.94 -11.09 20.27
CA THR A 109 24.59 -11.60 21.49
C THR A 109 25.26 -12.95 21.24
N SER A 110 24.55 -13.93 20.67
CA SER A 110 25.06 -15.27 20.45
C SER A 110 25.74 -15.45 19.10
N GLY A 111 25.43 -14.67 18.11
CA GLY A 111 25.85 -14.83 16.72
C GLY A 111 25.10 -15.92 15.97
N ASP A 112 24.06 -16.50 16.59
CA ASP A 112 23.22 -17.50 15.93
C ASP A 112 22.41 -16.88 14.80
N GLU A 113 22.47 -17.51 13.64
CA GLU A 113 21.78 -17.07 12.43
C GLU A 113 20.41 -17.76 12.33
N SER A 114 19.38 -16.97 12.08
CA SER A 114 18.07 -17.48 11.73
C SER A 114 17.96 -17.68 10.22
N PRO A 115 17.22 -18.71 9.75
CA PRO A 115 17.04 -18.92 8.33
C PRO A 115 16.62 -17.65 7.60
N GLY A 116 17.31 -17.35 6.51
CA GLY A 116 16.99 -16.20 5.67
C GLY A 116 15.60 -16.33 5.06
N THR A 117 14.93 -15.21 4.87
CA THR A 117 13.62 -15.14 4.22
C THR A 117 13.77 -14.43 2.88
N ALA A 118 13.53 -15.18 1.80
CA ALA A 118 13.68 -14.65 0.45
C ALA A 118 12.33 -14.15 -0.12
N GLY A 119 12.39 -13.03 -0.86
CA GLY A 119 11.27 -12.55 -1.66
C GLY A 119 10.06 -12.08 -0.84
N VAL A 120 10.26 -11.63 0.38
CA VAL A 120 9.19 -11.04 1.19
C VAL A 120 8.92 -9.60 0.79
N ARG A 121 7.68 -9.19 0.96
CA ARG A 121 7.27 -7.81 0.77
C ARG A 121 7.07 -7.16 2.13
N VAL A 122 7.73 -6.04 2.36
CA VAL A 122 7.68 -5.28 3.62
C VAL A 122 7.05 -3.93 3.33
N LEU A 123 5.90 -3.67 3.96
CA LEU A 123 5.33 -2.31 4.00
C LEU A 123 6.15 -1.51 5.02
N LEU A 124 6.68 -0.36 4.61
CA LEU A 124 7.51 0.49 5.46
C LEU A 124 6.64 1.31 6.43
N ASP A 125 5.88 0.60 7.24
CA ASP A 125 5.06 1.10 8.34
C ASP A 125 5.45 0.36 9.63
N PRO A 126 5.95 1.07 10.66
CA PRO A 126 6.38 0.45 11.92
C PRO A 126 5.22 -0.16 12.72
N THR A 127 3.96 0.06 12.32
CA THR A 127 2.79 -0.61 12.89
C THR A 127 2.46 -1.94 12.19
N ALA A 128 2.95 -2.13 10.97
CA ALA A 128 2.73 -3.32 10.14
C ALA A 128 3.93 -4.28 10.11
N ALA A 129 5.14 -3.78 10.35
CA ALA A 129 6.38 -4.55 10.38
C ALA A 129 7.23 -4.21 11.61
N LEU A 130 8.31 -4.97 11.84
CA LEU A 130 9.25 -4.68 12.93
C LEU A 130 9.86 -3.28 12.74
N PRO A 131 9.75 -2.38 13.72
CA PRO A 131 10.24 -1.00 13.57
C PRO A 131 11.70 -0.92 13.15
N GLY A 132 12.58 -1.71 13.75
CA GLY A 132 13.99 -1.71 13.41
C GLY A 132 14.31 -2.30 12.02
N LEU A 133 13.48 -3.21 11.50
CA LEU A 133 13.58 -3.66 10.12
C LEU A 133 13.17 -2.54 9.15
N VAL A 134 12.09 -1.84 9.46
CA VAL A 134 11.65 -0.65 8.70
C VAL A 134 12.77 0.40 8.66
N ASP A 135 13.35 0.76 9.81
CA ASP A 135 14.46 1.71 9.91
C ASP A 135 15.70 1.26 9.13
N THR A 136 15.94 -0.06 9.05
CA THR A 136 17.05 -0.63 8.27
C THR A 136 16.80 -0.46 6.76
N ILE A 137 15.57 -0.60 6.29
CA ILE A 137 15.21 -0.54 4.86
C ILE A 137 15.05 0.91 4.38
N LEU A 138 14.52 1.80 5.21
CA LEU A 138 14.31 3.20 4.85
C LEU A 138 15.54 3.83 4.20
N CYS A 139 15.33 4.70 3.22
CA CYS A 139 16.36 5.37 2.44
C CYS A 139 17.26 4.44 1.59
N SER A 140 16.91 3.17 1.48
CA SER A 140 17.60 2.27 0.54
C SER A 140 16.99 2.38 -0.84
N THR A 141 17.79 2.13 -1.86
CA THR A 141 17.34 2.04 -3.26
C THR A 141 17.30 0.57 -3.71
N ALA A 142 16.58 0.27 -4.76
CA ALA A 142 16.61 -1.08 -5.34
C ALA A 142 18.04 -1.49 -5.73
N GLY A 143 18.43 -2.74 -5.45
CA GLY A 143 19.80 -3.24 -5.62
C GLY A 143 20.75 -2.92 -4.46
N SER A 144 20.26 -2.35 -3.34
CA SER A 144 21.07 -2.12 -2.16
C SER A 144 21.20 -3.38 -1.30
N ARG A 145 22.39 -3.56 -0.66
CA ARG A 145 22.59 -4.43 0.51
C ARG A 145 22.88 -3.58 1.72
N VAL A 146 22.09 -3.74 2.78
CA VAL A 146 22.17 -2.93 4.00
C VAL A 146 22.33 -3.83 5.20
N VAL A 147 23.13 -3.41 6.17
CA VAL A 147 23.17 -3.99 7.51
C VAL A 147 22.48 -3.04 8.47
N GLY A 148 21.53 -3.56 9.24
CA GLY A 148 20.95 -2.89 10.39
C GLY A 148 21.32 -3.63 11.68
N VAL A 149 21.79 -2.91 12.69
CA VAL A 149 21.91 -3.42 14.05
C VAL A 149 20.85 -2.73 14.88
N VAL A 150 19.93 -3.53 15.41
CA VAL A 150 18.67 -3.07 15.97
C VAL A 150 18.61 -3.44 17.44
N PRO A 151 18.38 -2.47 18.35
CA PRO A 151 18.21 -2.77 19.76
C PRO A 151 16.95 -3.61 19.97
N ALA A 152 16.94 -4.44 21.00
CA ALA A 152 15.86 -5.37 21.32
C ALA A 152 14.48 -4.69 21.32
N GLU A 153 14.35 -3.46 21.84
CA GLU A 153 13.10 -2.72 21.92
C GLU A 153 12.48 -2.44 20.53
N ALA A 154 13.33 -2.18 19.52
CA ALA A 154 12.91 -1.93 18.14
C ALA A 154 12.80 -3.21 17.30
N ALA A 155 13.20 -4.38 17.85
CA ALA A 155 13.05 -5.69 17.24
C ALA A 155 11.89 -6.47 17.90
N PHE A 156 12.20 -7.42 18.80
CA PHE A 156 11.20 -8.30 19.42
C PHE A 156 10.86 -7.91 20.87
N GLY A 157 11.44 -6.84 21.37
CA GLY A 157 11.17 -6.31 22.71
C GLY A 157 11.48 -7.31 23.83
N SER A 158 10.83 -7.12 24.98
CA SER A 158 10.99 -7.97 26.16
C SER A 158 10.43 -9.39 26.00
N ALA A 159 9.69 -9.68 24.94
CA ALA A 159 9.19 -11.02 24.64
C ALA A 159 10.27 -11.87 23.97
N GLY A 160 11.15 -11.26 23.18
CA GLY A 160 12.04 -11.96 22.27
C GLY A 160 11.28 -12.76 21.21
N GLN A 161 11.99 -13.65 20.54
CA GLN A 161 11.42 -14.63 19.59
C GLN A 161 12.15 -15.97 19.75
N PRO A 162 11.77 -16.80 20.75
CA PRO A 162 12.48 -18.03 21.09
C PRO A 162 12.58 -19.03 19.94
N ASP A 163 11.58 -19.08 19.06
CA ASP A 163 11.57 -19.96 17.88
C ASP A 163 12.68 -19.59 16.87
N LEU A 164 13.18 -18.36 16.92
CA LEU A 164 14.29 -17.87 16.11
C LEU A 164 15.60 -17.76 16.92
N GLY A 165 15.65 -18.26 18.16
CA GLY A 165 16.82 -18.15 19.02
C GLY A 165 17.09 -16.73 19.54
N ILE A 166 16.09 -15.84 19.52
CA ILE A 166 16.19 -14.47 20.03
C ILE A 166 15.56 -14.42 21.41
N GLY A 167 16.37 -14.18 22.43
CA GLY A 167 15.91 -14.00 23.82
C GLY A 167 15.33 -12.62 24.07
N PRO A 168 14.72 -12.41 25.26
CA PRO A 168 14.42 -11.09 25.77
C PRO A 168 15.71 -10.26 25.84
N ASP A 169 15.62 -8.99 25.47
CA ASP A 169 16.74 -8.04 25.52
C ASP A 169 17.92 -8.37 24.56
N ASP A 170 17.78 -9.34 23.66
CA ASP A 170 18.78 -9.57 22.61
C ASP A 170 18.59 -8.58 21.46
N ASP A 171 19.67 -7.88 21.13
CA ASP A 171 19.74 -7.07 19.92
C ASP A 171 19.82 -7.97 18.68
N VAL A 172 19.38 -7.43 17.53
CA VAL A 172 19.28 -8.19 16.28
C VAL A 172 20.07 -7.51 15.18
N ILE A 173 20.79 -8.30 14.39
CA ILE A 173 21.45 -7.86 13.17
C ILE A 173 20.57 -8.31 11.99
N PHE A 174 20.17 -7.37 11.15
CA PHE A 174 19.54 -7.64 9.85
C PHE A 174 20.55 -7.39 8.74
N VAL A 175 20.68 -8.34 7.83
CA VAL A 175 21.30 -8.15 6.52
C VAL A 175 20.19 -8.19 5.50
N VAL A 176 19.93 -7.07 4.83
CA VAL A 176 18.80 -6.88 3.93
C VAL A 176 19.30 -6.58 2.52
N ASP A 177 18.84 -7.35 1.56
CA ASP A 177 18.94 -7.04 0.13
C ASP A 177 17.62 -6.45 -0.35
N VAL A 178 17.65 -5.21 -0.78
CA VAL A 178 16.49 -4.51 -1.35
C VAL A 178 16.40 -4.87 -2.82
N LEU A 179 15.39 -5.66 -3.19
CA LEU A 179 15.24 -6.18 -4.55
C LEU A 179 14.50 -5.19 -5.47
N ALA A 180 13.41 -4.61 -4.97
CA ALA A 180 12.59 -3.65 -5.70
C ALA A 180 11.73 -2.80 -4.76
N LEU A 181 11.44 -1.57 -5.15
CA LEU A 181 10.31 -0.81 -4.62
C LEU A 181 9.10 -1.16 -5.48
N ILE A 182 7.98 -1.51 -4.84
CA ILE A 182 6.75 -1.93 -5.51
C ILE A 182 5.77 -0.75 -5.45
N PRO A 183 5.37 -0.17 -6.59
CA PRO A 183 4.37 0.88 -6.61
C PRO A 183 3.06 0.39 -5.96
N LEU A 184 2.36 1.26 -5.22
CA LEU A 184 1.09 0.93 -4.59
C LEU A 184 -0.13 1.16 -5.51
N GLN A 185 0.11 1.66 -6.72
CA GLN A 185 -0.89 1.86 -7.77
C GLN A 185 -0.30 1.60 -9.14
N ALA A 186 -1.16 1.32 -10.11
CA ALA A 186 -0.75 1.20 -11.51
C ALA A 186 -0.22 2.55 -12.05
N ALA A 187 0.83 2.50 -12.86
CA ALA A 187 1.50 3.67 -13.41
C ALA A 187 1.76 3.56 -14.92
N GLY A 188 0.94 2.77 -15.62
CA GLY A 188 1.05 2.57 -17.07
C GLY A 188 0.48 3.72 -17.92
N ASP A 189 0.62 3.57 -19.23
CA ASP A 189 0.07 4.51 -20.20
C ASP A 189 -1.46 4.35 -20.33
N ALA A 190 -2.18 5.47 -20.43
CA ALA A 190 -3.63 5.47 -20.54
C ALA A 190 -4.11 4.83 -21.86
N VAL A 191 -5.07 3.91 -21.76
CA VAL A 191 -5.68 3.21 -22.89
C VAL A 191 -7.15 3.58 -22.99
N ALA A 192 -7.61 3.91 -24.19
CA ALA A 192 -9.03 4.20 -24.42
C ALA A 192 -9.87 2.91 -24.30
N LEU A 193 -11.03 3.01 -23.65
CA LEU A 193 -11.97 1.91 -23.60
C LEU A 193 -12.39 1.50 -25.03
N PRO A 194 -12.54 0.19 -25.30
CA PRO A 194 -12.98 -0.29 -26.60
C PRO A 194 -14.43 0.12 -26.89
N ASP A 195 -14.75 0.31 -28.19
CA ASP A 195 -16.09 0.62 -28.64
C ASP A 195 -17.09 -0.45 -28.15
N GLY A 196 -18.19 0.00 -27.57
CA GLY A 196 -19.23 -0.89 -27.05
C GLY A 196 -18.97 -1.47 -25.66
N PHE A 197 -17.86 -1.12 -25.00
CA PHE A 197 -17.69 -1.44 -23.59
C PHE A 197 -18.79 -0.74 -22.76
N PRO A 198 -19.39 -1.38 -21.74
CA PRO A 198 -20.41 -0.77 -20.90
C PRO A 198 -19.95 0.58 -20.32
N ALA A 199 -20.86 1.55 -20.32
CA ALA A 199 -20.58 2.94 -19.94
C ALA A 199 -20.50 3.09 -18.41
N LEU A 200 -19.52 2.43 -17.77
CA LEU A 200 -19.23 2.65 -16.35
C LEU A 200 -18.73 4.10 -16.15
N GLY A 201 -19.18 4.75 -15.08
CA GLY A 201 -18.53 5.96 -14.58
C GLY A 201 -17.30 5.54 -13.78
N LEU A 202 -16.11 5.86 -14.26
CA LEU A 202 -14.84 5.53 -13.60
C LEU A 202 -14.10 6.82 -13.27
N GLU A 203 -13.91 7.09 -11.99
CA GLU A 203 -13.12 8.20 -11.48
C GLU A 203 -12.04 7.64 -10.56
N PHE A 204 -10.91 8.33 -10.45
CA PHE A 204 -9.77 7.91 -9.63
C PHE A 204 -9.29 9.10 -8.81
N ASP A 205 -9.02 8.90 -7.53
CA ASP A 205 -8.38 9.89 -6.68
C ASP A 205 -6.85 9.92 -6.86
N ASP A 206 -6.16 10.76 -6.08
CA ASP A 206 -4.71 10.94 -6.17
C ASP A 206 -3.94 9.66 -5.77
N ASP A 207 -4.52 8.80 -4.94
CA ASP A 207 -3.97 7.50 -4.54
C ASP A 207 -4.37 6.37 -5.51
N GLY A 208 -5.05 6.72 -6.60
CA GLY A 208 -5.50 5.79 -7.62
C GLY A 208 -6.73 4.96 -7.25
N ARG A 209 -7.36 5.20 -6.09
CA ARG A 209 -8.56 4.49 -5.65
C ARG A 209 -9.73 4.80 -6.60
N PRO A 210 -10.40 3.78 -7.15
CA PRO A 210 -11.51 3.99 -8.05
C PRO A 210 -12.80 4.38 -7.31
N THR A 211 -13.60 5.17 -8.00
CA THR A 211 -15.05 5.31 -7.75
C THR A 211 -15.77 4.77 -8.98
N VAL A 212 -16.54 3.70 -8.81
CA VAL A 212 -17.23 3.03 -9.90
C VAL A 212 -18.73 3.34 -9.83
N ALA A 213 -19.25 4.07 -10.82
CA ALA A 213 -20.67 4.28 -10.97
C ALA A 213 -21.26 3.29 -12.01
N ILE A 214 -22.22 2.48 -11.56
CA ILE A 214 -22.88 1.50 -12.40
C ILE A 214 -23.99 2.20 -13.22
N PRO A 215 -24.06 1.98 -14.55
CA PRO A 215 -25.14 2.55 -15.38
C PRO A 215 -26.49 1.89 -15.08
N GLU A 216 -27.60 2.57 -15.40
CA GLU A 216 -28.94 2.03 -15.24
C GLU A 216 -29.30 0.89 -16.23
N SER A 217 -28.41 0.58 -17.17
CA SER A 217 -28.58 -0.52 -18.14
C SER A 217 -28.38 -1.89 -17.50
N ASP A 218 -28.94 -2.92 -18.12
CA ASP A 218 -28.66 -4.30 -17.76
C ASP A 218 -27.15 -4.61 -17.90
N PRO A 219 -26.58 -5.50 -17.07
CA PRO A 219 -25.20 -5.92 -17.20
C PRO A 219 -24.98 -6.71 -18.51
N PRO A 220 -23.74 -6.76 -19.03
CA PRO A 220 -23.43 -7.60 -20.18
C PRO A 220 -23.67 -9.06 -19.87
N GLY A 221 -24.19 -9.81 -20.85
CA GLY A 221 -24.52 -11.25 -20.69
C GLY A 221 -23.30 -12.17 -20.61
N ALA A 222 -22.10 -11.65 -20.80
CA ALA A 222 -20.83 -12.38 -20.72
C ALA A 222 -19.77 -11.52 -20.05
N THR A 223 -18.79 -12.19 -19.43
CA THR A 223 -17.63 -11.53 -18.85
C THR A 223 -16.88 -10.72 -19.93
N THR A 224 -16.58 -9.46 -19.61
CA THR A 224 -15.84 -8.57 -20.50
C THR A 224 -14.85 -7.73 -19.70
N ALA A 225 -13.68 -7.45 -20.27
CA ALA A 225 -12.63 -6.69 -19.62
C ALA A 225 -12.01 -5.67 -20.59
N ALA A 226 -11.52 -4.58 -20.00
CA ALA A 226 -10.80 -3.54 -20.74
C ALA A 226 -9.60 -3.04 -19.93
N THR A 227 -8.50 -2.75 -20.61
CA THR A 227 -7.33 -2.09 -20.01
C THR A 227 -7.62 -0.60 -19.91
N LEU A 228 -7.28 0.00 -18.78
CA LEU A 228 -7.38 1.44 -18.51
C LEU A 228 -6.00 2.11 -18.54
N LEU A 229 -5.01 1.42 -17.97
CA LEU A 229 -3.60 1.78 -18.04
C LEU A 229 -2.82 0.53 -18.48
N GLU A 230 -1.88 0.68 -19.41
CA GLU A 230 -1.01 -0.40 -19.85
C GLU A 230 0.39 -0.22 -19.26
N GLY A 231 0.79 -1.12 -18.37
CA GLY A 231 2.11 -1.13 -17.76
C GLY A 231 3.16 -1.74 -18.67
N ASP A 232 4.42 -1.52 -18.33
CA ASP A 232 5.59 -2.00 -19.06
C ASP A 232 6.38 -3.11 -18.31
N GLY A 233 5.87 -3.55 -17.16
CA GLY A 233 6.49 -4.58 -16.33
C GLY A 233 6.34 -6.00 -16.90
N PRO A 234 6.75 -7.03 -16.13
CA PRO A 234 6.61 -8.43 -16.50
C PRO A 234 5.16 -8.82 -16.82
N VAL A 235 4.99 -9.75 -17.77
CA VAL A 235 3.68 -10.30 -18.11
C VAL A 235 3.25 -11.32 -17.07
N VAL A 236 2.03 -11.22 -16.57
CA VAL A 236 1.43 -12.23 -15.68
C VAL A 236 1.16 -13.50 -16.46
N ALA A 237 1.78 -14.61 -16.05
CA ALA A 237 1.55 -15.92 -16.62
C ALA A 237 0.47 -16.68 -15.86
N ALA A 238 -0.10 -17.71 -16.48
CA ALA A 238 -1.05 -18.57 -15.83
C ALA A 238 -0.38 -19.35 -14.67
N GLY A 239 -0.93 -19.26 -13.48
CA GLY A 239 -0.40 -19.91 -12.28
C GLY A 239 0.57 -19.06 -11.46
N ASP A 240 0.92 -17.85 -11.93
CA ASP A 240 1.66 -16.91 -11.12
C ASP A 240 0.84 -16.45 -9.91
N GLU A 241 1.53 -16.17 -8.81
CA GLU A 241 1.00 -15.34 -7.75
C GLU A 241 1.10 -13.87 -8.19
N PHE A 242 0.03 -13.11 -8.03
CA PHE A 242 -0.01 -11.70 -8.36
C PHE A 242 -0.34 -10.84 -7.14
N LEU A 243 0.35 -9.73 -7.02
CA LEU A 243 0.07 -8.69 -6.05
C LEU A 243 -0.80 -7.63 -6.69
N VAL A 244 -1.94 -7.33 -6.08
CA VAL A 244 -2.92 -6.40 -6.64
C VAL A 244 -3.49 -5.43 -5.61
N GLN A 245 -3.84 -4.23 -6.08
CA GLN A 245 -4.89 -3.41 -5.51
C GLN A 245 -6.16 -3.62 -6.31
N PHE A 246 -7.31 -3.71 -5.65
CA PHE A 246 -8.58 -3.83 -6.35
C PHE A 246 -9.74 -3.25 -5.56
N GLN A 247 -10.81 -2.87 -6.30
CA GLN A 247 -12.12 -2.60 -5.76
C GLN A 247 -13.15 -3.45 -6.51
N ALA A 248 -14.05 -4.06 -5.75
CA ALA A 248 -15.10 -4.93 -6.24
C ALA A 248 -16.48 -4.34 -5.94
N VAL A 249 -17.30 -4.16 -6.97
CA VAL A 249 -18.60 -3.50 -6.90
C VAL A 249 -19.68 -4.45 -7.43
N ASN A 250 -20.79 -4.54 -6.72
CA ASN A 250 -21.95 -5.29 -7.18
C ASN A 250 -22.75 -4.47 -8.22
N TRP A 251 -22.99 -5.03 -9.42
CA TRP A 251 -23.74 -4.31 -10.48
C TRP A 251 -25.16 -3.97 -10.07
N ARG A 252 -25.85 -4.86 -9.35
CA ARG A 252 -27.25 -4.69 -8.93
C ARG A 252 -27.44 -3.56 -7.93
N THR A 253 -26.52 -3.45 -6.95
CA THR A 253 -26.65 -2.48 -5.85
C THR A 253 -25.82 -1.22 -6.05
N GLY A 254 -24.76 -1.30 -6.86
CA GLY A 254 -23.76 -0.24 -6.99
C GLY A 254 -22.85 -0.11 -5.77
N GLU A 255 -22.91 -1.04 -4.81
CA GLU A 255 -22.15 -0.99 -3.57
C GLU A 255 -20.80 -1.72 -3.71
N VAL A 256 -19.77 -1.18 -3.08
CA VAL A 256 -18.47 -1.82 -2.91
C VAL A 256 -18.62 -2.93 -1.87
N PHE A 257 -18.23 -4.15 -2.20
CA PHE A 257 -18.32 -5.28 -1.28
C PHE A 257 -16.95 -5.85 -0.86
N ASP A 258 -15.89 -5.53 -1.60
CA ASP A 258 -14.50 -5.86 -1.23
C ASP A 258 -13.55 -4.85 -1.89
N GLU A 259 -12.50 -4.46 -1.17
CA GLU A 259 -11.46 -3.59 -1.69
C GLU A 259 -10.16 -3.73 -0.90
N THR A 260 -9.07 -3.26 -1.48
CA THR A 260 -7.76 -3.19 -0.83
C THR A 260 -7.26 -1.76 -0.66
N TRP A 261 -7.84 -0.76 -1.36
CA TRP A 261 -7.47 0.63 -1.15
C TRP A 261 -7.77 1.09 0.28
N GLY A 262 -6.75 1.65 0.95
CA GLY A 262 -6.79 1.98 2.38
C GLY A 262 -6.22 0.90 3.29
N ASP A 263 -5.93 -0.29 2.72
CA ASP A 263 -5.22 -1.40 3.33
C ASP A 263 -3.98 -1.78 2.50
N ALA A 264 -3.25 -2.81 2.92
CA ALA A 264 -2.15 -3.34 2.13
C ALA A 264 -2.65 -4.08 0.88
N PRO A 265 -1.92 -4.00 -0.26
CA PRO A 265 -2.19 -4.84 -1.43
C PRO A 265 -2.26 -6.32 -1.08
N ARG A 266 -3.12 -7.06 -1.79
CA ARG A 266 -3.26 -8.51 -1.58
C ARG A 266 -2.45 -9.31 -2.56
N SER A 267 -1.74 -10.32 -2.02
CA SER A 267 -1.07 -11.35 -2.80
C SER A 267 -2.04 -12.52 -3.01
N LEU A 268 -2.34 -12.84 -4.26
CA LEU A 268 -3.39 -13.79 -4.63
C LEU A 268 -2.89 -14.75 -5.73
N LEU A 269 -3.33 -16.00 -5.65
CA LEU A 269 -3.17 -17.00 -6.72
C LEU A 269 -4.40 -17.04 -7.64
N SER A 270 -5.54 -16.60 -7.13
CA SER A 270 -6.82 -16.59 -7.82
C SER A 270 -7.80 -15.68 -7.09
N VAL A 271 -8.68 -15.03 -7.83
CA VAL A 271 -9.81 -14.23 -7.31
C VAL A 271 -11.14 -14.89 -7.67
N LEU A 272 -11.52 -14.79 -8.93
CA LEU A 272 -12.68 -15.41 -9.57
C LEU A 272 -12.28 -15.83 -10.97
N PRO A 273 -12.89 -16.88 -11.56
CA PRO A 273 -12.53 -17.34 -12.90
C PRO A 273 -12.50 -16.21 -13.96
N GLY A 274 -13.44 -15.28 -13.90
CA GLY A 274 -13.50 -14.14 -14.82
C GLY A 274 -12.39 -13.12 -14.60
N VAL A 275 -11.98 -12.88 -13.35
CA VAL A 275 -10.84 -12.00 -13.01
C VAL A 275 -9.53 -12.67 -13.40
N ASP A 276 -9.37 -13.95 -13.07
CA ASP A 276 -8.16 -14.73 -13.38
C ASP A 276 -7.92 -14.81 -14.89
N ALA A 277 -8.97 -15.03 -15.67
CA ALA A 277 -8.87 -14.98 -17.14
C ALA A 277 -8.53 -13.58 -17.67
N ALA A 278 -8.97 -12.54 -16.98
CA ALA A 278 -8.70 -11.16 -17.37
C ALA A 278 -7.29 -10.69 -17.04
N ILE A 279 -6.68 -11.18 -15.95
CA ILE A 279 -5.35 -10.75 -15.50
C ILE A 279 -4.21 -11.41 -16.29
N VAL A 280 -4.37 -12.67 -16.69
CA VAL A 280 -3.35 -13.42 -17.44
C VAL A 280 -3.09 -12.76 -18.79
N GLY A 281 -1.81 -12.55 -19.10
CA GLY A 281 -1.34 -11.89 -20.31
C GLY A 281 -1.23 -10.37 -20.20
N ARG A 282 -1.68 -9.75 -19.10
CA ARG A 282 -1.42 -8.34 -18.82
C ARG A 282 -0.06 -8.13 -18.18
N THR A 283 0.45 -6.93 -18.28
CA THR A 283 1.74 -6.52 -17.72
C THR A 283 1.57 -5.94 -16.31
N VAL A 284 2.54 -6.13 -15.43
CA VAL A 284 2.67 -5.40 -14.16
C VAL A 284 2.73 -3.89 -14.46
N GLY A 285 2.10 -3.09 -13.59
CA GLY A 285 1.89 -1.66 -13.78
C GLY A 285 0.58 -1.34 -14.51
N SER A 286 -0.14 -2.36 -15.02
CA SER A 286 -1.44 -2.16 -15.68
C SER A 286 -2.58 -1.97 -14.68
N ARG A 287 -3.57 -1.15 -15.10
CA ARG A 287 -4.91 -1.09 -14.50
C ARG A 287 -5.92 -1.59 -15.50
N PHE A 288 -6.83 -2.44 -15.08
CA PHE A 288 -7.92 -2.91 -15.92
C PHE A 288 -9.24 -2.96 -15.16
N VAL A 289 -10.33 -2.90 -15.90
CA VAL A 289 -11.68 -3.16 -15.39
C VAL A 289 -12.19 -4.45 -15.99
N VAL A 290 -12.83 -5.30 -15.19
CA VAL A 290 -13.51 -6.49 -15.65
C VAL A 290 -14.92 -6.55 -15.06
N ILE A 291 -15.89 -6.78 -15.92
CA ILE A 291 -17.29 -7.02 -15.58
C ILE A 291 -17.49 -8.53 -15.68
N VAL A 292 -17.67 -9.17 -14.53
CA VAL A 292 -17.70 -10.63 -14.39
C VAL A 292 -19.15 -11.11 -14.36
N ALA A 293 -19.55 -11.84 -15.38
CA ALA A 293 -20.86 -12.46 -15.43
C ALA A 293 -21.01 -13.54 -14.33
N PRO A 294 -22.23 -13.83 -13.85
CA PRO A 294 -22.45 -14.75 -12.73
C PRO A 294 -21.78 -16.11 -12.90
N GLY A 295 -21.75 -16.66 -14.12
CA GLY A 295 -21.14 -17.97 -14.41
C GLY A 295 -19.63 -18.03 -14.24
N ASP A 296 -18.93 -16.91 -14.41
CA ASP A 296 -17.49 -16.75 -14.24
C ASP A 296 -17.14 -16.07 -12.89
N GLY A 297 -18.17 -15.76 -12.09
CA GLY A 297 -18.07 -15.13 -10.79
C GLY A 297 -18.50 -16.06 -9.66
N TYR A 298 -19.45 -15.60 -8.84
CA TYR A 298 -19.93 -16.32 -7.67
C TYR A 298 -20.93 -17.45 -7.99
N GLY A 299 -21.36 -17.57 -9.25
CA GLY A 299 -22.18 -18.66 -9.75
C GLY A 299 -23.51 -18.84 -9.02
N ALA A 300 -24.03 -20.05 -9.04
CA ALA A 300 -25.32 -20.39 -8.44
C ALA A 300 -25.34 -20.31 -6.90
N ALA A 301 -24.20 -20.20 -6.24
CA ALA A 301 -24.12 -20.05 -4.79
C ALA A 301 -24.26 -18.60 -4.33
N GLY A 302 -23.82 -17.64 -5.16
CA GLY A 302 -23.62 -16.27 -4.72
C GLY A 302 -22.60 -16.15 -3.59
N ALA A 303 -22.61 -15.04 -2.87
CA ALA A 303 -21.85 -14.83 -1.63
C ALA A 303 -22.70 -14.05 -0.62
N PRO A 304 -23.58 -14.70 0.14
CA PRO A 304 -24.54 -14.03 1.03
C PRO A 304 -23.89 -13.14 2.11
N SER A 305 -22.67 -13.45 2.54
CA SER A 305 -21.93 -12.62 3.50
C SER A 305 -21.53 -11.26 2.94
N SER A 306 -21.51 -11.13 1.62
CA SER A 306 -21.16 -9.91 0.88
C SER A 306 -22.34 -9.37 0.07
N ASP A 307 -23.57 -9.77 0.37
CA ASP A 307 -24.82 -9.40 -0.33
C ASP A 307 -24.77 -9.67 -1.85
N ILE A 308 -24.14 -10.76 -2.26
CA ILE A 308 -24.05 -11.18 -3.67
C ILE A 308 -25.03 -12.33 -3.92
N GLU A 309 -26.02 -12.08 -4.76
CA GLU A 309 -27.00 -13.06 -5.19
C GLU A 309 -26.45 -13.97 -6.33
N PRO A 310 -27.04 -15.18 -6.54
CA PRO A 310 -26.58 -16.11 -7.58
C PRO A 310 -26.55 -15.58 -9.00
N THR A 311 -27.34 -14.54 -9.27
CA THR A 311 -27.45 -13.90 -10.60
C THR A 311 -26.72 -12.58 -10.71
N ASP A 312 -25.98 -12.18 -9.67
CA ASP A 312 -25.30 -10.90 -9.66
C ASP A 312 -24.07 -10.91 -10.57
N THR A 313 -23.96 -9.87 -11.36
CA THR A 313 -22.75 -9.49 -12.07
C THR A 313 -21.93 -8.59 -11.15
N VAL A 314 -20.62 -8.75 -11.14
CA VAL A 314 -19.72 -7.94 -10.32
C VAL A 314 -18.69 -7.23 -11.21
N VAL A 315 -18.23 -6.07 -10.76
CA VAL A 315 -17.22 -5.26 -11.45
C VAL A 315 -15.99 -5.20 -10.58
N TYR A 316 -14.84 -5.52 -11.14
CA TYR A 316 -13.55 -5.32 -10.50
C TYR A 316 -12.76 -4.27 -11.27
N VAL A 317 -12.18 -3.32 -10.55
CA VAL A 317 -11.09 -2.47 -11.03
C VAL A 317 -9.84 -2.94 -10.33
N VAL A 318 -8.82 -3.29 -11.09
CA VAL A 318 -7.63 -3.99 -10.57
C VAL A 318 -6.36 -3.31 -11.08
N ASP A 319 -5.44 -3.02 -10.15
CA ASP A 319 -4.06 -2.64 -10.42
C ASP A 319 -3.16 -3.86 -10.20
N ILE A 320 -2.32 -4.17 -11.18
CA ILE A 320 -1.33 -5.25 -11.09
C ILE A 320 -0.01 -4.64 -10.64
N LEU A 321 0.40 -4.92 -9.40
CA LEU A 321 1.57 -4.31 -8.79
C LEU A 321 2.84 -5.18 -8.90
N ALA A 322 2.69 -6.50 -8.86
CA ALA A 322 3.78 -7.44 -9.06
C ALA A 322 3.25 -8.80 -9.51
N THR A 323 4.13 -9.62 -10.09
CA THR A 323 3.87 -11.04 -10.39
C THR A 323 5.05 -11.89 -9.92
N THR A 324 4.78 -13.10 -9.46
CA THR A 324 5.79 -14.06 -8.99
C THR A 324 5.46 -15.44 -9.56
N PRO A 325 6.35 -16.03 -10.36
CA PRO A 325 6.17 -17.40 -10.84
C PRO A 325 6.04 -18.39 -9.69
N PRO A 326 5.32 -19.51 -9.87
CA PRO A 326 5.26 -20.56 -8.87
C PRO A 326 6.66 -21.13 -8.60
N PRO A 327 6.94 -21.60 -7.38
CA PRO A 327 8.22 -22.23 -7.08
C PRO A 327 8.43 -23.45 -7.97
N ALA A 328 9.66 -23.65 -8.43
CA ALA A 328 10.06 -24.70 -9.35
C ALA A 328 9.97 -26.10 -8.71
#